data_98108a19165518572cd5c6ccc0cfb638
#
_entry.id   98108a19165518572cd5c6ccc0cfb638
#
_cell.length_a   1.000
_cell.length_b   1.000
_cell.length_c   1.000
_cell.angle_alpha   90.00
_cell.angle_beta   90.00
_cell.angle_gamma   90.00
#
_symmetry.space_group_name_H-M   'P 1'
#
loop_
_entity.id
_entity.type
_entity.pdbx_description
1 polymer ?
#
loop_
_entity_poly.entity_id
_entity_poly.type
_entity_poly.pdbx_seq_one_letter_code
_entity_poly.pdbx_strand_id
1 'polypeptide(L)'
;MKRNPTLTERFRILLLPLFLGLLLGFGVLLAQDAALQLTEKVIVSAEKKYGPGARVRLLAWTKMIADNRKKPEAEKLKLANDFFNQIPWVSDIENWGVEDYWATPVEMLASNGGDCEDYAIGKYFTLLALGFPMDRLRINYVLAPAQDPVNQAHMVLTYYPKPDAVPFVLDNLVKEIKPASARPDLVPVYSFNGEGLWMAKERASGRASNSSSKISLWAQLNERMGKEL
;
A
#
# COMPACT_ATOMS: atom_id res chain seq x y z
N MET A 1 1.78 26.15 -61.71
CA MET A 1 3.09 26.33 -61.05
C MET A 1 2.91 26.03 -59.57
N LYS A 2 3.40 24.89 -59.09
CA LYS A 2 3.39 24.53 -57.63
C LYS A 2 4.68 25.09 -57.02
N ARG A 3 4.56 26.00 -56.04
CA ARG A 3 5.69 26.52 -55.31
C ARG A 3 6.19 25.43 -54.32
N ASN A 4 7.47 25.07 -54.40
CA ASN A 4 8.11 24.21 -53.44
C ASN A 4 8.36 25.01 -52.15
N PRO A 5 8.06 24.45 -50.97
CA PRO A 5 8.32 25.12 -49.68
C PRO A 5 9.83 25.25 -49.44
N THR A 6 10.22 26.39 -48.88
CA THR A 6 11.63 26.71 -48.58
C THR A 6 12.15 25.86 -47.42
N LEU A 7 13.48 25.66 -47.36
CA LEU A 7 14.17 24.85 -46.32
C LEU A 7 13.81 25.29 -44.89
N THR A 8 13.48 26.56 -44.66
CA THR A 8 13.09 27.13 -43.36
C THR A 8 11.71 26.66 -42.87
N GLU A 9 10.78 26.36 -43.80
CA GLU A 9 9.44 25.82 -43.40
C GLU A 9 9.52 24.34 -43.04
N ARG A 10 10.43 23.56 -43.63
CA ARG A 10 10.65 22.16 -43.29
C ARG A 10 11.27 21.99 -41.89
N PHE A 11 12.08 22.93 -41.43
CA PHE A 11 12.66 22.90 -40.08
C PHE A 11 11.64 23.23 -38.96
N ARG A 12 10.64 24.10 -39.24
CA ARG A 12 9.62 24.43 -38.25
C ARG A 12 8.62 23.29 -37.97
N ILE A 13 8.33 22.44 -38.95
CA ILE A 13 7.39 21.32 -38.80
C ILE A 13 8.04 20.14 -38.09
N LEU A 14 9.36 19.97 -38.13
CA LEU A 14 10.07 18.85 -37.45
C LEU A 14 10.39 19.14 -35.99
N LEU A 15 10.42 20.40 -35.56
CA LEU A 15 10.72 20.72 -34.15
C LEU A 15 9.50 20.75 -33.21
N LEU A 16 8.30 20.94 -33.75
CA LEU A 16 7.08 20.96 -32.92
C LEU A 16 6.75 19.65 -32.23
N PRO A 17 6.82 18.47 -32.89
CA PRO A 17 6.54 17.19 -32.20
C PRO A 17 7.63 16.77 -31.21
N LEU A 18 8.89 17.22 -31.39
CA LEU A 18 9.98 16.90 -30.47
C LEU A 18 9.84 17.65 -29.14
N PHE A 19 9.37 18.91 -29.19
CA PHE A 19 9.14 19.72 -28.00
C PHE A 19 7.89 19.27 -27.20
N LEU A 20 6.83 18.82 -27.89
CA LEU A 20 5.63 18.31 -27.25
C LEU A 20 5.87 16.95 -26.58
N GLY A 21 6.69 16.09 -27.19
CA GLY A 21 7.10 14.80 -26.58
C GLY A 21 7.98 14.98 -25.33
N LEU A 22 8.84 16.02 -25.30
CA LEU A 22 9.69 16.31 -24.13
C LEU A 22 8.86 16.85 -22.94
N LEU A 23 7.81 17.65 -23.20
CA LEU A 23 6.94 18.18 -22.15
C LEU A 23 6.02 17.12 -21.55
N LEU A 24 5.56 16.16 -22.35
CA LEU A 24 4.76 15.03 -21.85
C LEU A 24 5.62 14.04 -21.06
N GLY A 25 6.87 13.81 -21.45
CA GLY A 25 7.81 12.96 -20.73
C GLY A 25 8.22 13.54 -19.36
N PHE A 26 8.36 14.87 -19.27
CA PHE A 26 8.69 15.55 -18.01
C PHE A 26 7.51 15.56 -17.02
N GLY A 27 6.28 15.65 -17.50
CA GLY A 27 5.07 15.62 -16.67
C GLY A 27 4.85 14.25 -16.01
N VAL A 28 5.19 13.16 -16.69
CA VAL A 28 5.06 11.79 -16.14
C VAL A 28 6.15 11.49 -15.10
N LEU A 29 7.36 12.04 -15.26
CA LEU A 29 8.42 11.86 -14.24
C LEU A 29 8.15 12.65 -12.95
N LEU A 30 7.42 13.77 -13.01
CA LEU A 30 7.10 14.54 -11.80
C LEU A 30 5.93 13.97 -11.00
N ALA A 31 5.07 13.16 -11.62
CA ALA A 31 3.95 12.51 -10.93
C ALA A 31 4.39 11.31 -10.07
N GLN A 32 5.57 10.72 -10.30
CA GLN A 32 6.09 9.59 -9.54
C GLN A 32 6.82 9.98 -8.25
N ASP A 33 7.12 11.26 -8.05
CA ASP A 33 7.85 11.76 -6.89
C ASP A 33 6.96 12.46 -5.82
N ALA A 34 5.64 12.36 -5.94
CA ALA A 34 4.74 12.80 -4.87
C ALA A 34 4.95 11.87 -3.66
N ALA A 35 5.91 12.24 -2.82
CA ALA A 35 6.08 11.61 -1.52
C ALA A 35 4.74 11.69 -0.77
N LEU A 36 4.35 10.63 -0.11
CA LEU A 36 3.22 10.65 0.82
C LEU A 36 3.44 11.80 1.81
N GLN A 37 2.68 12.89 1.63
CA GLN A 37 2.78 14.07 2.46
C GLN A 37 1.46 14.27 3.18
N LEU A 38 1.44 13.93 4.47
CA LEU A 38 0.32 14.32 5.30
C LEU A 38 0.28 15.84 5.41
N THR A 39 -0.89 16.42 5.15
CA THR A 39 -1.08 17.85 5.34
C THR A 39 -1.05 18.18 6.84
N GLU A 40 -0.56 19.37 7.20
CA GLU A 40 -0.58 19.83 8.61
C GLU A 40 -2.00 19.79 9.18
N LYS A 41 -3.03 20.03 8.37
CA LYS A 41 -4.43 19.92 8.78
C LYS A 41 -4.80 18.52 9.29
N VAL A 42 -4.34 17.47 8.62
CA VAL A 42 -4.56 16.07 9.04
C VAL A 42 -3.84 15.79 10.35
N ILE A 43 -2.57 16.20 10.45
CA ILE A 43 -1.76 16.01 11.65
C ILE A 43 -2.38 16.71 12.86
N VAL A 44 -2.76 17.98 12.72
CA VAL A 44 -3.41 18.76 13.80
C VAL A 44 -4.76 18.16 14.19
N SER A 45 -5.55 17.68 13.21
CA SER A 45 -6.84 17.01 13.50
C SER A 45 -6.63 15.72 14.29
N ALA A 46 -5.65 14.91 13.90
CA ALA A 46 -5.29 13.68 14.61
C ALA A 46 -4.78 13.99 16.04
N GLU A 47 -3.91 14.97 16.20
CA GLU A 47 -3.41 15.41 17.50
C GLU A 47 -4.53 15.90 18.41
N LYS A 48 -5.46 16.70 17.89
CA LYS A 48 -6.62 17.18 18.64
C LYS A 48 -7.52 16.04 19.15
N LYS A 49 -7.71 15.01 18.33
CA LYS A 49 -8.60 13.88 18.65
C LYS A 49 -7.94 12.84 19.56
N TYR A 50 -6.65 12.53 19.33
CA TYR A 50 -5.96 11.39 19.95
C TYR A 50 -4.77 11.80 20.84
N GLY A 51 -4.54 13.10 21.00
CA GLY A 51 -3.45 13.64 21.82
C GLY A 51 -2.10 13.76 21.08
N PRO A 52 -1.09 14.33 21.74
CA PRO A 52 0.21 14.68 21.10
C PRO A 52 0.98 13.48 20.59
N GLY A 53 0.75 12.29 21.13
CA GLY A 53 1.35 11.05 20.63
C GLY A 53 0.97 10.73 19.18
N ALA A 54 -0.23 11.10 18.73
CA ALA A 54 -0.67 10.93 17.35
C ALA A 54 0.23 11.71 16.39
N ARG A 55 0.50 12.99 16.69
CA ARG A 55 1.42 13.83 15.90
C ARG A 55 2.81 13.20 15.80
N VAL A 56 3.34 12.72 16.90
CA VAL A 56 4.68 12.10 16.94
C VAL A 56 4.74 10.88 16.02
N ARG A 57 3.75 9.99 16.10
CA ARG A 57 3.72 8.76 15.27
C ARG A 57 3.54 9.07 13.79
N LEU A 58 2.66 10.01 13.43
CA LEU A 58 2.44 10.41 12.04
C LEU A 58 3.69 11.06 11.42
N LEU A 59 4.36 11.94 12.16
CA LEU A 59 5.62 12.54 11.71
C LEU A 59 6.75 11.52 11.60
N ALA A 60 6.83 10.56 12.54
CA ALA A 60 7.81 9.47 12.46
C ALA A 60 7.57 8.59 11.23
N TRP A 61 6.31 8.29 10.87
CA TRP A 61 5.95 7.52 9.70
C TRP A 61 6.34 8.22 8.39
N THR A 62 5.95 9.49 8.22
CA THR A 62 6.30 10.26 7.02
C THR A 62 7.82 10.44 6.88
N LYS A 63 8.52 10.69 8.00
CA LYS A 63 9.98 10.76 8.02
C LYS A 63 10.63 9.43 7.64
N MET A 64 10.16 8.32 8.20
CA MET A 64 10.65 6.98 7.86
C MET A 64 10.52 6.71 6.37
N ILE A 65 9.39 7.06 5.74
CA ILE A 65 9.19 6.92 4.30
C ILE A 65 10.17 7.81 3.53
N ALA A 66 10.24 9.09 3.85
CA ALA A 66 11.09 10.06 3.13
C ALA A 66 12.57 9.66 3.14
N ASP A 67 13.08 9.28 4.31
CA ASP A 67 14.50 8.94 4.50
C ASP A 67 14.90 7.61 3.82
N ASN A 68 13.94 6.73 3.50
CA ASN A 68 14.25 5.37 3.09
C ASN A 68 13.82 5.00 1.67
N ARG A 69 13.26 5.93 0.88
CA ARG A 69 12.79 5.67 -0.51
C ARG A 69 13.88 5.08 -1.43
N LYS A 70 15.14 5.44 -1.21
CA LYS A 70 16.27 5.01 -2.05
C LYS A 70 16.96 3.74 -1.55
N LYS A 71 16.51 3.16 -0.44
CA LYS A 71 17.11 1.94 0.11
C LYS A 71 16.76 0.70 -0.72
N PRO A 72 17.55 -0.38 -0.59
CA PRO A 72 17.22 -1.69 -1.19
C PRO A 72 15.84 -2.20 -0.74
N GLU A 73 15.15 -2.94 -1.61
CA GLU A 73 13.80 -3.47 -1.34
C GLU A 73 13.72 -4.26 -0.04
N ALA A 74 14.69 -5.13 0.24
CA ALA A 74 14.72 -5.93 1.47
C ALA A 74 14.75 -5.08 2.75
N GLU A 75 15.48 -3.96 2.74
CA GLU A 75 15.50 -3.02 3.86
C GLU A 75 14.17 -2.29 4.01
N LYS A 76 13.55 -1.86 2.90
CA LYS A 76 12.24 -1.21 2.91
C LYS A 76 11.14 -2.13 3.44
N LEU A 77 11.15 -3.41 3.03
CA LEU A 77 10.21 -4.42 3.54
C LEU A 77 10.34 -4.56 5.05
N LYS A 78 11.59 -4.68 5.54
CA LYS A 78 11.86 -4.78 6.98
C LYS A 78 11.40 -3.53 7.73
N LEU A 79 11.72 -2.35 7.22
CA LEU A 79 11.34 -1.07 7.84
C LEU A 79 9.82 -0.93 7.96
N ALA A 80 9.07 -1.19 6.89
CA ALA A 80 7.61 -1.11 6.91
C ALA A 80 7.01 -2.16 7.88
N ASN A 81 7.52 -3.39 7.86
CA ASN A 81 7.07 -4.45 8.74
C ASN A 81 7.31 -4.11 10.21
N ASP A 82 8.54 -3.73 10.55
CA ASP A 82 8.93 -3.43 11.93
C ASP A 82 8.22 -2.19 12.47
N PHE A 83 8.01 -1.17 11.63
CA PHE A 83 7.35 0.07 12.03
C PHE A 83 5.92 -0.19 12.52
N PHE A 84 5.11 -0.91 11.74
CA PHE A 84 3.74 -1.23 12.13
C PHE A 84 3.69 -2.27 13.25
N ASN A 85 4.58 -3.26 13.26
CA ASN A 85 4.62 -4.28 14.31
C ASN A 85 5.01 -3.75 15.71
N GLN A 86 5.32 -2.45 15.85
CA GLN A 86 5.49 -1.78 17.15
C GLN A 86 4.18 -1.24 17.71
N ILE A 87 3.16 -1.05 16.88
CA ILE A 87 1.84 -0.57 17.32
C ILE A 87 1.18 -1.68 18.16
N PRO A 88 0.55 -1.36 19.31
CA PRO A 88 -0.20 -2.33 20.09
C PRO A 88 -1.36 -2.94 19.30
N TRP A 89 -1.59 -4.24 19.48
CA TRP A 89 -2.80 -4.89 18.96
C TRP A 89 -4.00 -4.47 19.79
N VAL A 90 -5.04 -3.97 19.15
CA VAL A 90 -6.30 -3.54 19.75
C VAL A 90 -7.42 -3.95 18.81
N SER A 91 -8.44 -4.63 19.31
CA SER A 91 -9.58 -5.05 18.51
C SER A 91 -10.41 -3.85 18.04
N ASP A 92 -11.12 -4.02 16.94
CA ASP A 92 -12.02 -3.00 16.40
C ASP A 92 -13.10 -2.56 17.39
N ILE A 93 -13.69 -3.52 18.08
CA ILE A 93 -14.71 -3.19 19.10
C ILE A 93 -14.15 -2.30 20.22
N GLU A 94 -12.89 -2.51 20.60
CA GLU A 94 -12.22 -1.71 21.63
C GLU A 94 -11.78 -0.35 21.08
N ASN A 95 -11.22 -0.31 19.86
CA ASN A 95 -10.65 0.89 19.26
C ASN A 95 -11.71 1.82 18.63
N TRP A 96 -12.73 1.22 17.99
CA TRP A 96 -13.70 1.93 17.15
C TRP A 96 -15.16 1.79 17.62
N GLY A 97 -15.46 0.84 18.50
CA GLY A 97 -16.82 0.53 18.97
C GLY A 97 -17.69 -0.22 17.96
N VAL A 98 -17.10 -0.80 16.92
CA VAL A 98 -17.75 -1.62 15.90
C VAL A 98 -17.01 -2.95 15.73
N GLU A 99 -17.65 -3.96 15.14
CA GLU A 99 -17.09 -5.31 15.05
C GLU A 99 -16.02 -5.47 13.96
N ASP A 100 -16.04 -4.62 12.91
CA ASP A 100 -15.13 -4.74 11.76
C ASP A 100 -14.94 -3.33 11.15
N TYR A 101 -13.72 -2.78 11.25
CA TYR A 101 -13.36 -1.45 10.80
C TYR A 101 -11.93 -1.42 10.26
N TRP A 102 -11.77 -1.32 8.97
CA TRP A 102 -10.45 -1.23 8.35
C TRP A 102 -9.89 0.19 8.45
N ALA A 103 -9.01 0.41 9.42
CA ALA A 103 -8.43 1.72 9.64
C ALA A 103 -7.46 2.12 8.52
N THR A 104 -7.42 3.41 8.19
CA THR A 104 -6.34 3.95 7.39
C THR A 104 -5.02 3.93 8.17
N PRO A 105 -3.85 3.98 7.51
CA PRO A 105 -2.59 4.13 8.22
C PRO A 105 -2.55 5.34 9.15
N VAL A 106 -3.23 6.43 8.77
CA VAL A 106 -3.36 7.64 9.60
C VAL A 106 -4.19 7.36 10.85
N GLU A 107 -5.34 6.71 10.69
CA GLU A 107 -6.23 6.35 11.79
C GLU A 107 -5.55 5.39 12.77
N MET A 108 -4.92 4.31 12.27
CA MET A 108 -4.17 3.35 13.10
C MET A 108 -3.03 4.02 13.89
N LEU A 109 -2.23 4.85 13.22
CA LEU A 109 -1.12 5.55 13.86
C LEU A 109 -1.61 6.62 14.85
N ALA A 110 -2.72 7.29 14.55
CA ALA A 110 -3.29 8.30 15.42
C ALA A 110 -3.88 7.69 16.68
N SER A 111 -4.67 6.62 16.58
CA SER A 111 -5.26 5.90 17.72
C SER A 111 -4.21 5.12 18.54
N ASN A 112 -3.09 4.77 17.92
CA ASN A 112 -2.05 3.89 18.47
C ASN A 112 -2.56 2.47 18.75
N GLY A 113 -3.38 1.94 17.86
CA GLY A 113 -3.92 0.59 17.96
C GLY A 113 -4.52 0.13 16.64
N GLY A 114 -4.62 -1.17 16.47
CA GLY A 114 -5.26 -1.80 15.32
C GLY A 114 -5.14 -3.31 15.39
N ASP A 115 -5.87 -4.01 14.54
CA ASP A 115 -5.83 -5.47 14.46
C ASP A 115 -5.26 -5.98 13.12
N CYS A 116 -5.54 -7.22 12.74
CA CYS A 116 -4.73 -7.88 11.69
C CYS A 116 -4.78 -7.20 10.32
N GLU A 117 -5.94 -6.71 9.90
CA GLU A 117 -6.08 -5.99 8.63
C GLU A 117 -5.39 -4.63 8.64
N ASP A 118 -5.45 -3.91 9.76
CA ASP A 118 -4.83 -2.59 9.89
C ASP A 118 -3.30 -2.66 9.73
N TYR A 119 -2.67 -3.70 10.31
CA TYR A 119 -1.24 -3.94 10.08
C TYR A 119 -0.95 -4.24 8.61
N ALA A 120 -1.76 -5.08 7.95
CA ALA A 120 -1.56 -5.41 6.55
C ALA A 120 -1.75 -4.19 5.64
N ILE A 121 -2.79 -3.39 5.89
CA ILE A 121 -3.11 -2.13 5.20
C ILE A 121 -2.01 -1.08 5.42
N GLY A 122 -1.59 -0.88 6.67
CA GLY A 122 -0.55 0.06 7.02
C GLY A 122 0.78 -0.24 6.30
N LYS A 123 1.19 -1.51 6.29
CA LYS A 123 2.37 -1.98 5.56
C LYS A 123 2.21 -1.81 4.04
N TYR A 124 1.03 -2.13 3.49
CA TYR A 124 0.73 -2.01 2.07
C TYR A 124 0.91 -0.57 1.56
N PHE A 125 0.23 0.40 2.15
CA PHE A 125 0.33 1.80 1.74
C PHE A 125 1.72 2.38 2.00
N THR A 126 2.40 1.95 3.05
CA THR A 126 3.78 2.35 3.33
C THR A 126 4.74 1.87 2.25
N LEU A 127 4.60 0.62 1.79
CA LEU A 127 5.45 0.09 0.72
C LEU A 127 5.17 0.75 -0.62
N LEU A 128 3.90 1.07 -0.93
CA LEU A 128 3.58 1.89 -2.10
C LEU A 128 4.28 3.26 -2.03
N ALA A 129 4.21 3.93 -0.88
CA ALA A 129 4.88 5.22 -0.67
C ALA A 129 6.42 5.11 -0.72
N LEU A 130 7.00 3.96 -0.37
CA LEU A 130 8.42 3.64 -0.53
C LEU A 130 8.81 3.28 -1.98
N GLY A 131 7.84 3.27 -2.91
CA GLY A 131 8.06 3.07 -4.34
C GLY A 131 7.96 1.62 -4.82
N PHE A 132 7.31 0.73 -4.07
CA PHE A 132 7.00 -0.61 -4.58
C PHE A 132 5.88 -0.55 -5.60
N PRO A 133 5.97 -1.28 -6.72
CA PRO A 133 4.87 -1.44 -7.66
C PRO A 133 3.69 -2.14 -7.00
N MET A 134 2.47 -1.67 -7.32
CA MET A 134 1.24 -2.18 -6.72
C MET A 134 0.98 -3.65 -7.06
N ASP A 135 1.31 -4.07 -8.26
CA ASP A 135 1.16 -5.45 -8.76
C ASP A 135 2.02 -6.48 -7.99
N ARG A 136 3.05 -6.01 -7.26
CA ARG A 136 3.92 -6.83 -6.42
C ARG A 136 3.44 -6.94 -4.97
N LEU A 137 2.37 -6.27 -4.58
CA LEU A 137 1.82 -6.23 -3.23
C LEU A 137 0.39 -6.76 -3.22
N ARG A 138 0.06 -7.66 -2.30
CA ARG A 138 -1.32 -8.13 -2.09
C ARG A 138 -1.62 -8.29 -0.61
N ILE A 139 -2.74 -7.76 -0.17
CA ILE A 139 -3.34 -8.08 1.13
C ILE A 139 -4.05 -9.41 0.97
N ASN A 140 -3.79 -10.35 1.88
CA ASN A 140 -4.34 -11.70 1.83
C ASN A 140 -5.21 -11.95 3.05
N TYR A 141 -6.46 -12.36 2.80
CA TYR A 141 -7.29 -13.00 3.79
C TYR A 141 -6.92 -14.48 3.85
N VAL A 142 -6.57 -14.93 5.04
CA VAL A 142 -6.09 -16.30 5.29
C VAL A 142 -6.85 -16.89 6.49
N LEU A 143 -6.89 -18.22 6.58
CA LEU A 143 -7.23 -18.92 7.81
C LEU A 143 -5.93 -19.33 8.51
N ALA A 144 -5.88 -19.18 9.82
CA ALA A 144 -4.78 -19.59 10.68
C ALA A 144 -5.20 -20.79 11.53
N PRO A 145 -5.12 -22.04 11.02
CA PRO A 145 -5.67 -23.23 11.68
C PRO A 145 -5.04 -23.54 13.04
N ALA A 146 -3.82 -23.11 13.27
CA ALA A 146 -3.08 -23.34 14.51
C ALA A 146 -3.34 -22.28 15.60
N GLN A 147 -4.13 -21.25 15.29
CA GLN A 147 -4.50 -20.22 16.26
C GLN A 147 -5.74 -20.67 17.07
N ASP A 148 -5.90 -20.09 18.25
CA ASP A 148 -7.11 -20.29 19.07
C ASP A 148 -8.01 -19.04 18.94
N PRO A 149 -9.26 -19.15 18.46
CA PRO A 149 -9.93 -20.39 18.01
C PRO A 149 -9.38 -20.96 16.71
N VAL A 150 -9.46 -22.27 16.55
CA VAL A 150 -9.00 -22.99 15.34
C VAL A 150 -9.66 -22.40 14.08
N ASN A 151 -8.86 -22.20 13.01
CA ASN A 151 -9.25 -21.54 11.77
C ASN A 151 -9.64 -20.06 11.94
N GLN A 152 -9.03 -19.36 12.87
CA GLN A 152 -9.21 -17.92 13.00
C GLN A 152 -8.92 -17.21 11.68
N ALA A 153 -9.81 -16.31 11.30
CA ALA A 153 -9.59 -15.38 10.20
C ALA A 153 -8.40 -14.45 10.53
N HIS A 154 -7.55 -14.24 9.54
CA HIS A 154 -6.37 -13.38 9.70
C HIS A 154 -6.04 -12.66 8.40
N MET A 155 -5.39 -11.50 8.49
CA MET A 155 -4.90 -10.78 7.34
C MET A 155 -3.40 -10.56 7.39
N VAL A 156 -2.74 -10.78 6.25
CA VAL A 156 -1.31 -10.54 6.08
C VAL A 156 -1.04 -9.81 4.76
N LEU A 157 0.06 -9.09 4.71
CA LEU A 157 0.57 -8.55 3.45
C LEU A 157 1.54 -9.56 2.81
N THR A 158 1.45 -9.73 1.48
CA THR A 158 2.45 -10.48 0.72
C THR A 158 3.13 -9.58 -0.32
N TYR A 159 4.43 -9.82 -0.50
CA TYR A 159 5.28 -9.17 -1.47
C TYR A 159 5.83 -10.21 -2.46
N TYR A 160 5.66 -9.96 -3.74
CA TYR A 160 6.14 -10.79 -4.85
C TYR A 160 7.40 -10.19 -5.47
N PRO A 161 8.58 -10.79 -5.33
CA PRO A 161 9.80 -10.32 -6.00
C PRO A 161 9.69 -10.32 -7.53
N LYS A 162 8.92 -11.27 -8.07
CA LYS A 162 8.52 -11.44 -9.48
C LYS A 162 7.09 -11.99 -9.51
N PRO A 163 6.33 -11.82 -10.62
CA PRO A 163 4.92 -12.23 -10.71
C PRO A 163 4.64 -13.69 -10.29
N ASP A 164 5.53 -14.60 -10.61
CA ASP A 164 5.41 -16.07 -10.41
C ASP A 164 6.24 -16.57 -9.23
N ALA A 165 6.93 -15.69 -8.52
CA ALA A 165 7.75 -16.07 -7.38
C ALA A 165 6.88 -16.45 -6.17
N VAL A 166 7.44 -17.31 -5.31
CA VAL A 166 6.89 -17.49 -3.95
C VAL A 166 6.97 -16.14 -3.22
N PRO A 167 5.84 -15.60 -2.76
CA PRO A 167 5.87 -14.30 -2.09
C PRO A 167 6.45 -14.40 -0.68
N PHE A 168 6.95 -13.28 -0.19
CA PHE A 168 7.28 -13.09 1.21
C PHE A 168 6.05 -12.60 1.97
N VAL A 169 5.88 -13.09 3.20
CA VAL A 169 4.77 -12.74 4.09
C VAL A 169 5.26 -11.75 5.13
N LEU A 170 4.55 -10.64 5.24
CA LEU A 170 4.70 -9.63 6.29
C LEU A 170 3.49 -9.72 7.21
N ASP A 171 3.73 -10.09 8.47
CA ASP A 171 2.70 -10.45 9.44
C ASP A 171 2.90 -9.68 10.75
N ASN A 172 1.86 -9.52 11.55
CA ASN A 172 1.95 -8.96 12.89
C ASN A 172 2.12 -10.04 13.97
N LEU A 173 1.64 -11.27 13.71
CA LEU A 173 1.79 -12.41 14.62
C LEU A 173 3.18 -13.04 14.51
N VAL A 174 3.68 -13.26 13.30
CA VAL A 174 5.03 -13.74 13.04
C VAL A 174 5.84 -12.59 12.45
N LYS A 175 6.57 -11.87 13.30
CA LYS A 175 7.28 -10.63 12.94
C LYS A 175 8.40 -10.82 11.92
N GLU A 176 8.95 -12.03 11.80
CA GLU A 176 9.96 -12.36 10.81
C GLU A 176 9.34 -12.47 9.41
N ILE A 177 9.91 -11.77 8.43
CA ILE A 177 9.48 -11.87 7.03
C ILE A 177 9.94 -13.22 6.48
N LYS A 178 9.00 -14.09 6.15
CA LYS A 178 9.26 -15.45 5.64
C LYS A 178 8.64 -15.66 4.26
N PRO A 179 9.22 -16.52 3.42
CA PRO A 179 8.53 -16.96 2.21
C PRO A 179 7.25 -17.72 2.56
N ALA A 180 6.20 -17.58 1.75
CA ALA A 180 4.91 -18.25 1.98
C ALA A 180 5.04 -19.78 2.07
N SER A 181 6.03 -20.39 1.41
CA SER A 181 6.34 -21.81 1.53
C SER A 181 6.83 -22.24 2.93
N ALA A 182 7.31 -21.30 3.75
CA ALA A 182 7.71 -21.50 5.13
C ALA A 182 6.63 -21.07 6.14
N ARG A 183 5.39 -20.83 5.67
CA ARG A 183 4.22 -20.44 6.47
C ARG A 183 3.05 -21.42 6.26
N PRO A 184 3.23 -22.72 6.62
CA PRO A 184 2.18 -23.74 6.52
C PRO A 184 1.03 -23.51 7.51
N ASP A 185 1.22 -22.60 8.46
CA ASP A 185 0.24 -22.11 9.42
C ASP A 185 -0.82 -21.18 8.80
N LEU A 186 -0.67 -20.78 7.54
CA LEU A 186 -1.59 -19.87 6.86
C LEU A 186 -2.21 -20.55 5.63
N VAL A 187 -3.55 -20.61 5.59
CA VAL A 187 -4.31 -21.14 4.46
C VAL A 187 -4.95 -19.98 3.71
N PRO A 188 -4.48 -19.61 2.51
CA PRO A 188 -5.03 -18.49 1.76
C PRO A 188 -6.45 -18.74 1.27
N VAL A 189 -7.31 -17.74 1.37
CA VAL A 189 -8.70 -17.77 0.87
C VAL A 189 -8.83 -16.86 -0.35
N TYR A 190 -8.49 -15.58 -0.22
CA TYR A 190 -8.40 -14.61 -1.32
C TYR A 190 -7.33 -13.57 -1.04
N SER A 191 -6.95 -12.84 -2.07
CA SER A 191 -6.05 -11.69 -1.96
C SER A 191 -6.54 -10.55 -2.83
N PHE A 192 -6.16 -9.33 -2.48
CA PHE A 192 -6.54 -8.13 -3.21
C PHE A 192 -5.49 -7.02 -3.08
N ASN A 193 -5.60 -6.03 -3.95
CA ASN A 193 -4.89 -4.76 -3.90
C ASN A 193 -5.73 -3.68 -4.61
N GLY A 194 -5.15 -2.53 -4.95
CA GLY A 194 -5.82 -1.47 -5.69
C GLY A 194 -6.27 -1.86 -7.11
N GLU A 195 -5.69 -2.91 -7.71
CA GLU A 195 -5.97 -3.34 -9.09
C GLU A 195 -7.02 -4.44 -9.19
N GLY A 196 -7.12 -5.33 -8.19
CA GLY A 196 -8.01 -6.48 -8.31
C GLY A 196 -8.18 -7.34 -7.07
N LEU A 197 -9.00 -8.36 -7.24
CA LEU A 197 -9.29 -9.42 -6.27
C LEU A 197 -9.00 -10.78 -6.90
N TRP A 198 -8.25 -11.63 -6.22
CA TRP A 198 -7.85 -12.97 -6.65
C TRP A 198 -8.29 -14.02 -5.64
N MET A 199 -9.05 -15.01 -6.09
CA MET A 199 -9.37 -16.18 -5.27
C MET A 199 -8.17 -17.14 -5.22
N ALA A 200 -7.94 -17.77 -4.05
CA ALA A 200 -6.81 -18.69 -3.88
C ALA A 200 -6.82 -19.87 -4.89
N LYS A 201 -8.02 -20.36 -5.25
CA LYS A 201 -8.21 -21.42 -6.24
C LYS A 201 -7.84 -21.00 -7.67
N GLU A 202 -7.77 -19.70 -7.96
CA GLU A 202 -7.52 -19.14 -9.29
C GLU A 202 -6.12 -18.56 -9.44
N ARG A 203 -5.28 -18.69 -8.40
CA ARG A 203 -3.90 -18.14 -8.39
C ARG A 203 -3.06 -18.58 -9.59
N ALA A 204 -3.24 -19.82 -10.04
CA ALA A 204 -2.49 -20.36 -11.19
C ALA A 204 -2.77 -19.61 -12.51
N SER A 205 -3.90 -18.91 -12.62
CA SER A 205 -4.26 -18.15 -13.84
C SER A 205 -3.60 -16.77 -13.90
N GLY A 206 -3.07 -16.25 -12.79
CA GLY A 206 -2.52 -14.89 -12.70
C GLY A 206 -3.53 -13.77 -12.89
N ARG A 207 -4.79 -14.11 -13.22
CA ARG A 207 -5.84 -13.18 -13.60
C ARG A 207 -6.70 -12.82 -12.39
N ALA A 208 -6.99 -11.52 -12.19
CA ALA A 208 -7.94 -11.09 -11.19
C ALA A 208 -9.35 -11.63 -11.53
N SER A 209 -10.03 -12.23 -10.56
CA SER A 209 -11.39 -12.75 -10.73
C SER A 209 -12.44 -11.64 -10.67
N ASN A 210 -12.14 -10.56 -9.95
CA ASN A 210 -13.05 -9.43 -9.75
C ASN A 210 -12.29 -8.12 -9.46
N SER A 211 -13.03 -7.00 -9.45
CA SER A 211 -12.53 -5.74 -8.89
C SER A 211 -12.50 -5.80 -7.36
N SER A 212 -11.44 -5.28 -6.76
CA SER A 212 -11.32 -5.12 -5.29
C SER A 212 -12.39 -4.19 -4.70
N SER A 213 -12.99 -3.30 -5.53
CA SER A 213 -14.09 -2.44 -5.11
C SER A 213 -15.35 -3.19 -4.65
N LYS A 214 -15.43 -4.50 -4.91
CA LYS A 214 -16.49 -5.37 -4.36
C LYS A 214 -16.33 -5.68 -2.88
N ILE A 215 -15.16 -5.43 -2.31
CA ILE A 215 -14.92 -5.49 -0.86
C ILE A 215 -15.35 -4.14 -0.29
N SER A 216 -16.51 -4.09 0.36
CA SER A 216 -17.09 -2.83 0.84
C SER A 216 -16.19 -2.05 1.80
N LEU A 217 -15.52 -2.75 2.72
CA LEU A 217 -14.60 -2.13 3.68
C LEU A 217 -13.35 -1.55 3.00
N TRP A 218 -12.82 -2.23 1.97
CA TRP A 218 -11.73 -1.70 1.15
C TRP A 218 -12.14 -0.43 0.39
N ALA A 219 -13.36 -0.39 -0.16
CA ALA A 219 -13.88 0.80 -0.83
C ALA A 219 -14.04 1.98 0.12
N GLN A 220 -14.61 1.75 1.31
CA GLN A 220 -14.75 2.77 2.36
C GLN A 220 -13.39 3.29 2.86
N LEU A 221 -12.42 2.39 3.07
CA LEU A 221 -11.06 2.75 3.44
C LEU A 221 -10.43 3.67 2.39
N ASN A 222 -10.50 3.31 1.10
CA ASN A 222 -9.92 4.13 0.03
C ASN A 222 -10.60 5.52 -0.09
N GLU A 223 -11.90 5.62 0.20
CA GLU A 223 -12.58 6.92 0.26
C GLU A 223 -12.02 7.80 1.39
N ARG A 224 -11.75 7.22 2.57
CA ARG A 224 -11.12 7.95 3.69
C ARG A 224 -9.68 8.34 3.37
N MET A 225 -8.90 7.39 2.81
CA MET A 225 -7.52 7.65 2.36
C MET A 225 -7.43 8.85 1.42
N GLY A 226 -8.36 8.98 0.47
CA GLY A 226 -8.40 10.11 -0.47
C GLY A 226 -8.69 11.47 0.18
N LYS A 227 -9.15 11.49 1.43
CA LYS A 227 -9.37 12.73 2.20
C LYS A 227 -8.19 13.07 3.12
N GLU A 228 -7.32 12.11 3.40
CA GLU A 228 -6.18 12.22 4.32
C GLU A 228 -4.85 12.50 3.58
N LEU A 229 -4.74 12.06 2.34
CA LEU A 229 -3.54 12.17 1.48
C LEU A 229 -3.79 13.10 0.30
#